data_62a572ec4b0b8c90d31d92eb38d7bbc9
#
_entry.id   62a572ec4b0b8c90d31d92eb38d7bbc9
#
_cell.length_a   1.000
_cell.length_b   1.000
_cell.length_c   1.000
_cell.angle_alpha   90.00
_cell.angle_beta   90.00
_cell.angle_gamma   90.00
#
_symmetry.space_group_name_H-M   'P 1'
#
loop_
_entity.id
_entity.type
_entity.pdbx_description
1 polymer ?
#
loop_
_entity_poly.entity_id
_entity_poly.type
_entity_poly.pdbx_seq_one_letter_code
_entity_poly.pdbx_strand_id
1 'polypeptide(L)'
;MMLKLTESYKTAVISTAHITQHDSDCLPNICFDPLTDRGLNWVHGTKYGWIVRAGMRGNDWKEELRDYGVTWQTIENIQKVLDAGFDAVQFDCDAELVEGLPAWDW
;
A
#
# COMPACT_ATOMS: atom_id res chain seq x y z
N MET A 1 -22.05 -1.80 -27.31
CA MET A 1 -22.22 -0.68 -26.35
C MET A 1 -20.90 -0.38 -25.67
N MET A 2 -20.51 0.86 -25.62
CA MET A 2 -19.30 1.29 -24.95
C MET A 2 -19.61 1.78 -23.54
N LEU A 3 -18.90 1.25 -22.55
CA LEU A 3 -19.05 1.71 -21.18
C LEU A 3 -18.29 3.02 -20.97
N LYS A 4 -18.90 3.94 -20.24
CA LYS A 4 -18.26 5.18 -19.81
C LYS A 4 -18.02 5.10 -18.31
N LEU A 5 -16.78 4.81 -17.91
CA LEU A 5 -16.39 4.76 -16.51
C LEU A 5 -15.88 6.13 -16.11
N THR A 6 -16.45 6.68 -15.04
CA THR A 6 -16.10 8.02 -14.56
C THR A 6 -15.14 8.01 -13.39
N GLU A 7 -14.99 6.86 -12.75
CA GLU A 7 -14.08 6.70 -11.63
C GLU A 7 -13.17 5.52 -11.83
N SER A 8 -11.87 5.73 -11.65
CA SER A 8 -10.86 4.68 -11.74
C SER A 8 -9.61 5.11 -11.02
N TYR A 9 -8.76 4.14 -10.68
CA TYR A 9 -7.43 4.42 -10.18
C TYR A 9 -6.44 3.37 -10.68
N LYS A 10 -5.17 3.76 -10.78
CA LYS A 10 -4.08 2.89 -11.22
C LYS A 10 -3.38 2.31 -10.00
N THR A 11 -3.22 1.01 -10.00
CA THR A 11 -2.51 0.28 -8.95
C THR A 11 -1.24 -0.33 -9.51
N ALA A 12 -0.10 -0.02 -8.89
CA ALA A 12 1.15 -0.69 -9.20
C ALA A 12 1.26 -1.95 -8.34
N VAL A 13 1.73 -3.04 -8.93
CA VAL A 13 1.94 -4.31 -8.23
C VAL A 13 3.45 -4.51 -8.06
N ILE A 14 3.91 -4.55 -6.81
CA ILE A 14 5.33 -4.71 -6.49
C ILE A 14 5.51 -5.77 -5.42
N SER A 15 6.75 -6.27 -5.27
CA SER A 15 7.05 -7.33 -4.30
C SER A 15 6.85 -6.87 -2.85
N THR A 16 6.41 -7.78 -2.00
CA THR A 16 6.40 -7.55 -0.54
C THR A 16 7.80 -7.30 0.02
N ALA A 17 8.87 -7.60 -0.73
CA ALA A 17 10.22 -7.26 -0.32
C ALA A 17 10.45 -5.74 -0.21
N HIS A 18 9.57 -4.93 -0.77
CA HIS A 18 9.61 -3.47 -0.63
C HIS A 18 8.93 -2.96 0.63
N ILE A 19 8.50 -3.85 1.51
CA ILE A 19 8.02 -3.56 2.87
C ILE A 19 9.05 -4.13 3.84
N THR A 20 9.33 -3.44 4.94
CA THR A 20 10.17 -4.02 5.99
C THR A 20 9.41 -5.13 6.72
N GLN A 21 10.13 -6.05 7.37
CA GLN A 21 9.48 -7.10 8.17
C GLN A 21 8.61 -6.49 9.27
N HIS A 22 9.11 -5.44 9.93
CA HIS A 22 8.35 -4.73 10.95
C HIS A 22 7.00 -4.25 10.41
N ASP A 23 7.00 -3.65 9.22
CA ASP A 23 5.79 -3.12 8.62
C ASP A 23 4.83 -4.23 8.18
N SER A 24 5.38 -5.33 7.68
CA SER A 24 4.58 -6.52 7.37
C SER A 24 3.87 -7.05 8.60
N ASP A 25 4.53 -7.02 9.75
CA ASP A 25 3.94 -7.46 11.01
C ASP A 25 2.86 -6.49 11.53
N CYS A 26 2.98 -5.21 11.18
CA CYS A 26 2.00 -4.18 11.57
C CYS A 26 0.74 -4.18 10.70
N LEU A 27 0.86 -4.55 9.43
CA LEU A 27 -0.23 -4.41 8.46
C LEU A 27 -1.54 -5.10 8.85
N PRO A 28 -1.55 -6.28 9.50
CA PRO A 28 -2.81 -6.88 9.94
C PRO A 28 -3.65 -5.98 10.86
N ASN A 29 -2.99 -5.12 11.65
CA ASN A 29 -3.68 -4.19 12.54
C ASN A 29 -4.11 -2.90 11.84
N ILE A 30 -3.55 -2.64 10.66
CA ILE A 30 -3.83 -1.43 9.88
C ILE A 30 -4.98 -1.65 8.92
N CYS A 31 -5.13 -2.88 8.41
CA CYS A 31 -6.19 -3.23 7.47
C CYS A 31 -7.57 -2.97 8.05
N PHE A 32 -8.45 -2.44 7.22
CA PHE A 32 -9.82 -2.18 7.62
C PHE A 32 -10.54 -3.50 7.92
N ASP A 33 -11.19 -3.55 9.08
CA ASP A 33 -12.02 -4.66 9.48
C ASP A 33 -13.48 -4.19 9.55
N PRO A 34 -14.34 -4.64 8.62
CA PRO A 34 -15.73 -4.19 8.58
C PRO A 34 -16.54 -4.66 9.79
N LEU A 35 -16.11 -5.72 10.48
CA LEU A 35 -16.84 -6.24 11.65
C LEU A 35 -16.64 -5.36 12.89
N THR A 36 -15.48 -4.73 13.02
CA THR A 36 -15.15 -3.89 14.18
C THR A 36 -15.05 -2.41 13.83
N ASP A 37 -15.13 -2.06 12.55
CA ASP A 37 -14.94 -0.72 12.02
C ASP A 37 -13.59 -0.12 12.43
N ARG A 38 -12.58 -0.98 12.54
CA ARG A 38 -11.21 -0.58 12.89
C ARG A 38 -10.30 -0.62 11.68
N GLY A 39 -9.17 0.05 11.80
CA GLY A 39 -8.18 0.14 10.75
C GLY A 39 -8.45 1.26 9.76
N LEU A 40 -7.60 1.35 8.75
CA LEU A 40 -7.71 2.35 7.70
C LEU A 40 -8.50 1.78 6.53
N ASN A 41 -9.58 2.43 6.16
CA ASN A 41 -10.48 1.92 5.11
C ASN A 41 -9.88 1.94 3.71
N TRP A 42 -8.67 2.42 3.56
CA TRP A 42 -7.92 2.45 2.30
C TRP A 42 -6.74 1.47 2.29
N VAL A 43 -6.60 0.64 3.30
CA VAL A 43 -5.60 -0.43 3.39
C VAL A 43 -6.32 -1.76 3.49
N HIS A 44 -6.00 -2.67 2.56
CA HIS A 44 -6.71 -3.94 2.43
C HIS A 44 -5.74 -5.11 2.39
N GLY A 45 -6.06 -6.17 3.13
CA GLY A 45 -5.33 -7.43 3.02
C GLY A 45 -5.77 -8.22 1.80
N THR A 46 -4.84 -8.93 1.18
CA THR A 46 -5.11 -9.85 0.08
C THR A 46 -4.51 -11.22 0.43
N LYS A 47 -4.79 -12.22 -0.39
CA LYS A 47 -4.23 -13.56 -0.20
C LYS A 47 -2.69 -13.55 -0.20
N TYR A 48 -2.07 -12.65 -0.98
CA TYR A 48 -0.63 -12.65 -1.21
C TYR A 48 0.08 -11.39 -0.69
N GLY A 49 -0.64 -10.51 -0.02
CA GLY A 49 -0.06 -9.27 0.49
C GLY A 49 -1.07 -8.22 0.85
N TRP A 50 -0.88 -7.01 0.38
CA TRP A 50 -1.62 -5.83 0.84
C TRP A 50 -1.86 -4.86 -0.30
N ILE A 51 -2.98 -4.15 -0.26
CA ILE A 51 -3.24 -3.02 -1.16
C ILE A 51 -3.34 -1.77 -0.31
N VAL A 52 -2.54 -0.76 -0.65
CA VAL A 52 -2.51 0.54 0.02
C VAL A 52 -2.95 1.60 -0.98
N ARG A 53 -4.13 2.16 -0.78
CA ARG A 53 -4.74 3.14 -1.68
C ARG A 53 -4.42 4.56 -1.26
N ALA A 54 -3.15 4.86 -1.07
CA ALA A 54 -2.67 6.11 -0.48
C ALA A 54 -2.98 7.35 -1.35
N GLY A 55 -2.91 7.20 -2.67
CA GLY A 55 -3.17 8.32 -3.59
C GLY A 55 -4.60 8.84 -3.56
N MET A 56 -5.52 8.08 -2.97
CA MET A 56 -6.92 8.46 -2.83
C MET A 56 -7.19 9.26 -1.55
N ARG A 57 -6.17 9.53 -0.74
CA ARG A 57 -6.34 10.04 0.63
C ARG A 57 -5.95 11.51 0.84
N GLY A 58 -5.38 12.17 -0.12
CA GLY A 58 -4.84 13.51 0.13
C GLY A 58 -3.50 13.46 0.86
N ASN A 59 -3.18 14.46 1.69
CA ASN A 59 -1.83 14.60 2.24
C ASN A 59 -1.61 13.93 3.60
N ASP A 60 -2.67 13.44 4.25
CA ASP A 60 -2.57 12.92 5.62
C ASP A 60 -2.22 11.43 5.69
N TRP A 61 -2.14 10.74 4.56
CA TRP A 61 -1.95 9.30 4.55
C TRP A 61 -0.62 8.86 5.20
N LYS A 62 0.41 9.67 5.08
CA LYS A 62 1.72 9.36 5.70
C LYS A 62 1.63 9.37 7.22
N GLU A 63 0.99 10.38 7.79
CA GLU A 63 0.82 10.50 9.22
C GLU A 63 -0.07 9.40 9.77
N GLU A 64 -1.13 9.05 9.05
CA GLU A 64 -2.02 7.96 9.45
C GLU A 64 -1.27 6.63 9.52
N LEU A 65 -0.42 6.32 8.54
CA LEU A 65 0.41 5.11 8.57
C LEU A 65 1.42 5.15 9.71
N ARG A 66 2.05 6.30 9.94
CA ARG A 66 3.02 6.44 11.04
C ARG A 66 2.37 6.26 12.40
N ASP A 67 1.14 6.72 12.57
CA ASP A 67 0.41 6.54 13.82
C ASP A 67 0.18 5.07 14.15
N TYR A 68 0.13 4.21 13.13
CA TYR A 68 0.05 2.76 13.30
C TYR A 68 1.40 2.08 13.43
N GLY A 69 2.49 2.83 13.37
CA GLY A 69 3.84 2.28 13.54
C GLY A 69 4.56 1.91 12.25
N VAL A 70 4.03 2.29 11.09
CA VAL A 70 4.69 2.02 9.81
C VAL A 70 5.94 2.87 9.70
N THR A 71 7.05 2.27 9.28
CA THR A 71 8.33 2.97 9.15
C THR A 71 8.32 3.92 7.94
N TRP A 72 9.14 4.95 8.02
CA TRP A 72 9.26 5.92 6.95
C TRP A 72 9.84 5.32 5.66
N GLN A 73 10.62 4.23 5.77
CA GLN A 73 11.18 3.54 4.61
C GLN A 73 10.09 2.99 3.70
N THR A 74 9.10 2.32 4.27
CA THR A 74 7.95 1.81 3.51
C THR A 74 7.10 2.97 2.97
N ILE A 75 6.88 3.99 3.78
CA ILE A 75 6.13 5.18 3.36
C ILE A 75 6.82 5.85 2.17
N GLU A 76 8.15 5.95 2.19
CA GLU A 76 8.92 6.51 1.08
C GLU A 76 8.78 5.70 -0.20
N ASN A 77 8.80 4.37 -0.09
CA ASN A 77 8.58 3.49 -1.25
C ASN A 77 7.19 3.72 -1.85
N ILE A 78 6.18 3.84 -1.00
CA ILE A 78 4.82 4.14 -1.47
C ILE A 78 4.80 5.51 -2.18
N GLN A 79 5.44 6.52 -1.60
CA GLN A 79 5.50 7.85 -2.21
C GLN A 79 6.14 7.81 -3.60
N LYS A 80 7.22 7.05 -3.76
CA LYS A 80 7.89 6.93 -5.06
C LYS A 80 6.98 6.29 -6.10
N VAL A 81 6.16 5.32 -5.71
CA VAL A 81 5.18 4.72 -6.61
C VAL A 81 4.11 5.73 -7.01
N LEU A 82 3.62 6.51 -6.05
CA LEU A 82 2.65 7.58 -6.35
C LEU A 82 3.25 8.64 -7.29
N ASP A 83 4.51 8.99 -7.07
CA ASP A 83 5.21 9.96 -7.92
C ASP A 83 5.38 9.45 -9.36
N ALA A 84 5.39 8.14 -9.56
CA ALA A 84 5.46 7.52 -10.88
C ALA A 84 4.11 7.52 -11.61
N GLY A 85 3.06 8.08 -11.01
CA GLY A 85 1.76 8.24 -11.66
C GLY A 85 0.71 7.21 -11.26
N PHE A 86 0.92 6.50 -10.16
CA PHE A 86 -0.04 5.51 -9.65
C PHE A 86 -0.80 6.07 -8.46
N ASP A 87 -1.98 5.50 -8.21
CA ASP A 87 -2.85 5.92 -7.12
C ASP A 87 -2.81 4.97 -5.93
N ALA A 88 -2.40 3.74 -6.16
CA ALA A 88 -2.35 2.70 -5.15
C ALA A 88 -1.17 1.78 -5.37
N VAL A 89 -0.75 1.09 -4.32
CA VAL A 89 0.32 0.11 -4.36
C VAL A 89 -0.23 -1.22 -3.85
N GLN A 90 -0.10 -2.27 -4.66
CA GLN A 90 -0.36 -3.63 -4.20
C GLN A 90 0.98 -4.32 -3.96
N PHE A 91 1.23 -4.67 -2.71
CA PHE A 91 2.37 -5.49 -2.34
C PHE A 91 1.97 -6.95 -2.47
N ASP A 92 2.66 -7.70 -3.31
CA ASP A 92 2.33 -9.07 -3.63
C ASP A 92 3.60 -9.93 -3.53
N CYS A 93 3.56 -11.02 -2.77
CA CYS A 93 4.73 -11.85 -2.57
C CYS A 93 5.22 -12.54 -3.85
N ASP A 94 4.37 -12.64 -4.86
CA ASP A 94 4.74 -13.24 -6.16
C ASP A 94 5.19 -12.20 -7.19
N ALA A 95 5.11 -10.91 -6.86
CA ALA A 95 5.52 -9.87 -7.78
C ALA A 95 7.03 -9.71 -7.83
N GLU A 96 7.53 -9.18 -8.94
CA GLU A 96 8.94 -8.92 -9.13
C GLU A 96 9.40 -7.71 -8.32
N LEU A 97 10.70 -7.68 -8.02
CA LEU A 97 11.35 -6.51 -7.43
C LEU A 97 11.36 -5.38 -8.44
N VAL A 98 11.18 -4.16 -7.94
CA VAL A 98 11.26 -2.95 -8.75
C VAL A 98 12.65 -2.35 -8.58
N GLU A 99 13.36 -2.22 -9.70
CA GLU A 99 14.66 -1.56 -9.70
C GLU A 99 14.48 -0.10 -9.27
N GLY A 100 15.35 0.35 -8.38
CA GLY A 100 15.31 1.72 -7.86
C GLY A 100 14.54 1.89 -6.56
N LEU A 101 13.84 0.85 -6.08
CA LEU A 101 13.21 0.87 -4.78
C LEU A 101 14.00 0.03 -3.78
N PRO A 102 14.25 0.53 -2.57
CA PRO A 102 14.80 -0.30 -1.50
C PRO A 102 13.98 -1.56 -1.28
N ALA A 103 14.66 -2.66 -1.02
CA ALA A 103 14.05 -3.94 -0.72
C ALA A 103 14.78 -4.59 0.45
N TRP A 104 14.08 -5.44 1.17
CA TRP A 104 14.63 -6.11 2.33
C TRP A 104 14.46 -7.61 2.19
N ASP A 105 15.42 -8.33 2.74
CA ASP A 105 15.43 -9.79 2.73
C ASP A 105 15.03 -10.30 4.11
N TRP A 106 13.79 -10.83 4.19
CA TRP A 106 13.26 -11.36 5.45
C TRP A 106 12.32 -12.55 5.24
#